data_f45f8bea4c7171a893c717b489a508e6
#
_entry.id   f45f8bea4c7171a893c717b489a508e6
#
_cell.length_a   1.000
_cell.length_b   1.000
_cell.length_c   1.000
_cell.angle_alpha   90.00
_cell.angle_beta   90.00
_cell.angle_gamma   90.00
#
_symmetry.space_group_name_H-M   'P 1'
#
loop_
_entity.id
_entity.type
_entity.pdbx_description
1 polymer ?
#
loop_
_entity_poly.entity_id
_entity_poly.type
_entity_poly.pdbx_seq_one_letter_code
_entity_poly.pdbx_strand_id
1 'polypeptide(L)'
;MEEQQIKKDDFYEGLEDRKKKEIEHSDRRRQIVTGYEYFTDSSNEDLKRDYVTSEEEYEYHFSNTKFYSITSSSFAYRDSLLYPNLEGKIALDWCCGNGEIGIAMAQSGAAEVHGVDISDVSVTNATNLSRELAVSEICNFVQMDAENMSYEDNKFDVVHEYGALHHVDLEVSYKEVARVLKDDGKFICTEALRHNPFIHWYRKRSMHLRTQWEVEHILSVHDINKALKYFNKVKVRYFHLFALAAIPFRKTPVFKPLLACMELIDNIILRIPLIRRWAWVAVIELSEPKN
;
A
#
# COMPACT_ATOMS: atom_id res chain seq x y z
N MET A 1 18.79 -4.57 -25.03
CA MET A 1 18.18 -3.22 -24.90
C MET A 1 17.00 -3.03 -25.84
N GLU A 2 17.17 -3.25 -27.14
CA GLU A 2 16.07 -3.07 -28.12
C GLU A 2 14.88 -4.03 -27.89
N GLU A 3 15.14 -5.30 -27.62
CA GLU A 3 14.10 -6.30 -27.33
C GLU A 3 13.35 -6.03 -25.99
N GLN A 4 14.04 -5.49 -25.00
CA GLN A 4 13.41 -5.06 -23.74
C GLN A 4 12.55 -3.81 -23.92
N GLN A 5 12.99 -2.89 -24.77
CA GLN A 5 12.19 -1.69 -25.10
C GLN A 5 10.93 -2.04 -25.88
N ILE A 6 11.04 -2.96 -26.86
CA ILE A 6 9.87 -3.44 -27.64
C ILE A 6 8.84 -4.09 -26.72
N LYS A 7 9.26 -4.98 -25.80
CA LYS A 7 8.35 -5.60 -24.82
C LYS A 7 7.67 -4.62 -23.88
N LYS A 8 8.37 -3.55 -23.52
CA LYS A 8 7.85 -2.48 -22.67
C LYS A 8 6.82 -1.64 -23.42
N ASP A 9 7.09 -1.30 -24.67
CA ASP A 9 6.19 -0.54 -25.52
C ASP A 9 4.92 -1.35 -25.81
N ASP A 10 5.03 -2.66 -26.11
CA ASP A 10 3.91 -3.58 -26.31
C ASP A 10 3.04 -3.70 -25.02
N PHE A 11 3.66 -3.80 -23.84
CA PHE A 11 2.94 -3.83 -22.56
C PHE A 11 2.13 -2.56 -22.35
N TYR A 12 2.76 -1.39 -22.54
CA TYR A 12 2.11 -0.09 -22.35
C TYR A 12 0.97 0.11 -23.35
N GLU A 13 1.16 -0.22 -24.63
CA GLU A 13 0.13 -0.06 -25.66
C GLU A 13 -1.12 -0.90 -25.40
N GLY A 14 -0.96 -2.08 -24.84
CA GLY A 14 -2.07 -3.01 -24.50
C GLY A 14 -2.94 -2.56 -23.32
N LEU A 15 -2.49 -1.57 -22.53
CA LEU A 15 -3.21 -1.13 -21.34
C LEU A 15 -4.34 -0.14 -21.65
N GLU A 16 -5.36 -0.16 -20.79
CA GLU A 16 -6.41 0.87 -20.75
C GLU A 16 -5.84 2.26 -20.44
N ASP A 17 -6.47 3.32 -20.95
CA ASP A 17 -6.03 4.72 -20.71
C ASP A 17 -5.95 5.10 -19.23
N ARG A 18 -6.80 4.50 -18.39
CA ARG A 18 -6.76 4.64 -16.93
C ARG A 18 -5.41 4.18 -16.38
N LYS A 19 -5.00 2.95 -16.75
CA LYS A 19 -3.75 2.34 -16.29
C LYS A 19 -2.51 3.09 -16.76
N LYS A 20 -2.55 3.63 -18.00
CA LYS A 20 -1.47 4.49 -18.52
C LYS A 20 -1.27 5.74 -17.68
N LYS A 21 -2.38 6.39 -17.26
CA LYS A 21 -2.31 7.56 -16.35
C LYS A 21 -1.79 7.20 -14.95
N GLU A 22 -2.13 6.02 -14.44
CA GLU A 22 -1.59 5.55 -13.16
C GLU A 22 -0.08 5.29 -13.27
N ILE A 23 0.42 4.72 -14.38
CA ILE A 23 1.86 4.56 -14.63
C ILE A 23 2.54 5.94 -14.62
N GLU A 24 2.07 6.91 -15.41
CA GLU A 24 2.65 8.25 -15.49
C GLU A 24 2.70 8.93 -14.11
N HIS A 25 1.64 8.78 -13.32
CA HIS A 25 1.58 9.32 -11.97
C HIS A 25 2.56 8.63 -11.02
N SER A 26 2.61 7.30 -11.05
CA SER A 26 3.51 6.49 -10.22
C SER A 26 4.98 6.77 -10.59
N ASP A 27 5.34 6.70 -11.86
CA ASP A 27 6.69 6.91 -12.35
C ASP A 27 7.22 8.29 -11.92
N ARG A 28 6.43 9.33 -12.09
CA ARG A 28 6.82 10.68 -11.68
C ARG A 28 7.14 10.76 -10.19
N ARG A 29 6.32 10.16 -9.34
CA ARG A 29 6.54 10.15 -7.89
C ARG A 29 7.75 9.31 -7.49
N ARG A 30 7.99 8.17 -8.16
CA ARG A 30 9.11 7.28 -7.89
C ARG A 30 10.44 7.82 -8.40
N GLN A 31 10.44 8.66 -9.42
CA GLN A 31 11.63 9.39 -9.88
C GLN A 31 12.03 10.51 -8.93
N ILE A 32 11.09 11.13 -8.23
CA ILE A 32 11.37 12.20 -7.25
C ILE A 32 12.01 11.63 -5.98
N VAL A 33 11.59 10.42 -5.56
CA VAL A 33 12.11 9.75 -4.36
C VAL A 33 12.62 8.37 -4.75
N THR A 34 13.92 8.26 -4.86
CA THR A 34 14.63 6.98 -5.00
C THR A 34 15.17 6.61 -3.63
N GLY A 35 14.56 5.65 -2.92
CA GLY A 35 15.13 5.15 -1.68
C GLY A 35 14.11 4.71 -0.63
N TYR A 36 14.65 4.01 0.34
CA TYR A 36 14.01 3.25 1.41
C TYR A 36 13.07 4.04 2.34
N GLU A 37 13.04 5.36 2.25
CA GLU A 37 12.51 6.22 3.32
C GLU A 37 11.00 6.42 3.35
N TYR A 38 10.25 5.82 2.44
CA TYR A 38 8.81 6.09 2.35
C TYR A 38 7.99 5.51 3.51
N PHE A 39 8.51 4.49 4.22
CA PHE A 39 7.75 3.69 5.18
C PHE A 39 8.45 3.38 6.50
N THR A 40 9.73 3.69 6.62
CA THR A 40 10.44 3.54 7.88
C THR A 40 10.21 4.78 8.72
N ASP A 41 9.63 4.56 9.88
CA ASP A 41 9.43 5.49 11.00
C ASP A 41 9.69 6.99 10.69
N SER A 42 8.63 7.73 10.44
CA SER A 42 8.64 9.19 10.23
C SER A 42 9.24 10.00 11.39
N SER A 43 9.76 9.33 12.43
CA SER A 43 10.47 9.93 13.55
C SER A 43 11.98 10.08 13.32
N ASN A 44 12.54 9.47 12.28
CA ASN A 44 13.98 9.54 11.99
C ASN A 44 14.25 10.67 10.99
N GLU A 45 14.35 11.91 11.50
CA GLU A 45 14.67 13.11 10.72
C GLU A 45 16.10 13.10 10.15
N ASP A 46 16.95 12.12 10.54
CA ASP A 46 18.38 12.05 10.20
C ASP A 46 18.70 11.23 8.94
N LEU A 47 17.72 10.53 8.35
CA LEU A 47 17.94 9.82 7.10
C LEU A 47 17.97 10.83 5.94
N LYS A 48 19.13 10.96 5.32
CA LYS A 48 19.31 11.77 4.11
C LYS A 48 18.42 11.23 3.01
N ARG A 49 17.43 12.01 2.64
CA ARG A 49 16.58 11.75 1.48
C ARG A 49 17.37 12.11 0.23
N ASP A 50 17.67 11.13 -0.59
CA ASP A 50 18.26 11.40 -1.90
C ASP A 50 17.15 11.92 -2.83
N TYR A 51 17.06 13.22 -2.96
CA TYR A 51 16.14 13.86 -3.92
C TYR A 51 16.75 13.83 -5.30
N VAL A 52 15.99 13.32 -6.27
CA VAL A 52 16.37 13.42 -7.69
C VAL A 52 16.07 14.82 -8.23
N THR A 53 15.20 15.56 -7.53
CA THR A 53 14.72 16.89 -7.90
C THR A 53 14.85 17.88 -6.74
N SER A 54 14.38 19.11 -6.91
CA SER A 54 14.43 20.14 -5.86
C SER A 54 13.56 19.81 -4.66
N GLU A 55 13.92 20.33 -3.47
CA GLU A 55 13.13 20.23 -2.25
C GLU A 55 11.70 20.80 -2.44
N GLU A 56 11.55 21.85 -3.25
CA GLU A 56 10.24 22.46 -3.57
C GLU A 56 9.34 21.47 -4.32
N GLU A 57 9.88 20.72 -5.28
CA GLU A 57 9.13 19.71 -6.03
C GLU A 57 8.77 18.52 -5.13
N TYR A 58 9.68 18.13 -4.21
CA TYR A 58 9.37 17.13 -3.20
C TYR A 58 8.19 17.58 -2.32
N GLU A 59 8.27 18.76 -1.74
CA GLU A 59 7.20 19.30 -0.89
C GLU A 59 5.85 19.40 -1.65
N TYR A 60 5.88 19.78 -2.91
CA TYR A 60 4.68 19.84 -3.74
C TYR A 60 4.03 18.45 -3.90
N HIS A 61 4.80 17.42 -4.19
CA HIS A 61 4.29 16.06 -4.43
C HIS A 61 4.04 15.26 -3.16
N PHE A 62 4.67 15.60 -2.03
CA PHE A 62 4.65 14.84 -0.79
C PHE A 62 4.14 15.61 0.43
N SER A 63 3.39 16.69 0.21
CA SER A 63 2.81 17.51 1.31
C SER A 63 1.86 16.73 2.25
N ASN A 64 1.44 15.54 1.87
CA ASN A 64 0.62 14.63 2.67
C ASN A 64 1.44 13.78 3.67
N THR A 65 2.77 13.78 3.60
CA THR A 65 3.64 12.96 4.47
C THR A 65 3.43 13.23 5.96
N LYS A 66 3.04 14.46 6.33
CA LYS A 66 2.69 14.82 7.72
C LYS A 66 1.64 13.90 8.37
N PHE A 67 0.76 13.30 7.57
CA PHE A 67 -0.27 12.39 8.08
C PHE A 67 0.33 11.04 8.50
N TYR A 68 1.44 10.63 7.91
CA TYR A 68 2.11 9.37 8.28
C TYR A 68 2.73 9.39 9.67
N SER A 69 2.90 10.58 10.28
CA SER A 69 3.40 10.70 11.67
C SER A 69 2.54 9.98 12.72
N ILE A 70 1.29 9.63 12.40
CA ILE A 70 0.37 8.96 13.32
C ILE A 70 0.09 7.50 12.95
N THR A 71 0.66 6.96 11.86
CA THR A 71 0.26 5.64 11.31
C THR A 71 0.93 4.44 11.98
N SER A 72 1.83 4.65 12.94
CA SER A 72 2.58 3.58 13.58
C SER A 72 1.71 2.46 14.17
N SER A 73 0.57 2.78 14.76
CA SER A 73 -0.34 1.76 15.33
C SER A 73 -1.07 0.93 14.28
N SER A 74 -1.45 1.52 13.13
CA SER A 74 -2.04 0.77 12.01
C SER A 74 -1.00 -0.11 11.32
N PHE A 75 0.23 0.38 11.16
CA PHE A 75 1.32 -0.41 10.60
C PHE A 75 1.73 -1.56 11.53
N ALA A 76 1.88 -1.31 12.83
CA ALA A 76 2.15 -2.37 13.80
C ALA A 76 1.07 -3.46 13.78
N TYR A 77 -0.20 -3.09 13.58
CA TYR A 77 -1.27 -4.08 13.46
C TYR A 77 -1.19 -4.85 12.13
N ARG A 78 -0.96 -4.18 10.99
CA ARG A 78 -0.69 -4.83 9.71
C ARG A 78 0.47 -5.82 9.85
N ASP A 79 1.58 -5.39 10.44
CA ASP A 79 2.80 -6.18 10.60
C ASP A 79 2.56 -7.41 11.48
N SER A 80 1.71 -7.28 12.50
CA SER A 80 1.29 -8.41 13.34
C SER A 80 0.46 -9.47 12.61
N LEU A 81 -0.14 -9.12 11.47
CA LEU A 81 -0.87 -10.05 10.61
C LEU A 81 0.03 -10.62 9.50
N LEU A 82 0.97 -9.79 9.01
CA LEU A 82 1.77 -10.07 7.81
C LEU A 82 3.00 -10.94 8.13
N TYR A 83 3.83 -10.51 9.07
CA TYR A 83 5.14 -11.13 9.29
C TYR A 83 5.14 -12.43 10.12
N PRO A 84 4.26 -12.66 11.10
CA PRO A 84 4.26 -13.92 11.82
C PRO A 84 3.98 -15.12 10.90
N ASN A 85 4.82 -16.16 11.00
CA ASN A 85 4.71 -17.40 10.23
C ASN A 85 4.97 -17.27 8.73
N LEU A 86 5.85 -16.34 8.31
CA LEU A 86 6.32 -16.25 6.94
C LEU A 86 7.38 -17.31 6.58
N GLU A 87 8.00 -17.96 7.56
CA GLU A 87 9.05 -18.95 7.30
C GLU A 87 8.55 -20.06 6.37
N GLY A 88 9.28 -20.27 5.28
CA GLY A 88 8.95 -21.23 4.25
C GLY A 88 7.75 -20.89 3.35
N LYS A 89 7.18 -19.70 3.48
CA LYS A 89 6.02 -19.25 2.71
C LYS A 89 6.40 -18.53 1.42
N ILE A 90 5.50 -18.62 0.43
CA ILE A 90 5.58 -17.86 -0.83
C ILE A 90 4.67 -16.62 -0.68
N ALA A 91 5.27 -15.43 -0.77
CA ALA A 91 4.58 -14.18 -0.56
C ALA A 91 4.47 -13.36 -1.86
N LEU A 92 3.41 -12.53 -1.95
CA LEU A 92 3.23 -11.56 -3.01
C LEU A 92 3.08 -10.16 -2.39
N ASP A 93 3.93 -9.23 -2.80
CA ASP A 93 3.76 -7.80 -2.60
C ASP A 93 3.03 -7.22 -3.83
N TRP A 94 1.72 -7.05 -3.71
CA TRP A 94 0.82 -6.68 -4.79
C TRP A 94 0.77 -5.15 -4.92
N CYS A 95 1.12 -4.61 -6.10
CA CYS A 95 1.41 -3.19 -6.32
C CYS A 95 2.56 -2.71 -5.42
N CYS A 96 3.70 -3.39 -5.54
CA CYS A 96 4.81 -3.36 -4.59
C CYS A 96 5.55 -2.01 -4.47
N GLY A 97 5.33 -1.07 -5.39
CA GLY A 97 6.09 0.18 -5.41
C GLY A 97 7.59 -0.09 -5.47
N ASN A 98 8.35 0.55 -4.57
CA ASN A 98 9.81 0.34 -4.50
C ASN A 98 10.20 -0.97 -3.75
N GLY A 99 9.26 -1.85 -3.41
CA GLY A 99 9.51 -3.19 -2.89
C GLY A 99 9.83 -3.28 -1.40
N GLU A 100 9.65 -2.20 -0.63
CA GLU A 100 10.07 -2.16 0.78
C GLU A 100 9.40 -3.25 1.63
N ILE A 101 8.11 -3.51 1.41
CA ILE A 101 7.38 -4.54 2.18
C ILE A 101 7.74 -5.94 1.67
N GLY A 102 7.86 -6.14 0.36
CA GLY A 102 8.34 -7.41 -0.20
C GLY A 102 9.70 -7.81 0.36
N ILE A 103 10.64 -6.85 0.41
CA ILE A 103 11.97 -7.05 1.00
C ILE A 103 11.87 -7.36 2.50
N ALA A 104 11.02 -6.65 3.25
CA ALA A 104 10.80 -6.94 4.66
C ALA A 104 10.19 -8.33 4.89
N MET A 105 9.32 -8.82 3.98
CA MET A 105 8.82 -10.21 4.03
C MET A 105 9.94 -11.22 3.81
N ALA A 106 10.85 -10.98 2.86
CA ALA A 106 12.02 -11.84 2.63
C ALA A 106 12.93 -11.87 3.87
N GLN A 107 13.22 -10.71 4.47
CA GLN A 107 14.00 -10.60 5.71
C GLN A 107 13.32 -11.25 6.92
N SER A 108 12.00 -11.42 6.87
CA SER A 108 11.19 -12.08 7.91
C SER A 108 11.04 -13.59 7.71
N GLY A 109 11.77 -14.18 6.75
CA GLY A 109 11.87 -15.62 6.57
C GLY A 109 10.98 -16.21 5.47
N ALA A 110 10.35 -15.40 4.62
CA ALA A 110 9.67 -15.93 3.43
C ALA A 110 10.65 -16.71 2.55
N ALA A 111 10.22 -17.84 2.02
CA ALA A 111 11.07 -18.68 1.15
C ALA A 111 11.20 -18.05 -0.25
N GLU A 112 10.15 -17.41 -0.72
CA GLU A 112 10.09 -16.72 -2.01
C GLU A 112 9.17 -15.50 -1.89
N VAL A 113 9.58 -14.37 -2.45
CA VAL A 113 8.79 -13.15 -2.51
C VAL A 113 8.68 -12.69 -3.95
N HIS A 114 7.46 -12.52 -4.41
CA HIS A 114 7.17 -11.85 -5.67
C HIS A 114 6.68 -10.45 -5.39
N GLY A 115 7.08 -9.49 -6.21
CA GLY A 115 6.50 -8.16 -6.23
C GLY A 115 6.01 -7.80 -7.62
N VAL A 116 4.80 -7.29 -7.73
CA VAL A 116 4.26 -6.82 -9.01
C VAL A 116 3.90 -5.34 -8.91
N ASP A 117 4.25 -4.59 -9.93
CA ASP A 117 3.82 -3.19 -10.08
C ASP A 117 3.66 -2.89 -11.57
N ILE A 118 2.74 -1.99 -11.90
CA ILE A 118 2.51 -1.58 -13.28
C ILE A 118 3.61 -0.63 -13.78
N SER A 119 4.31 0.05 -12.85
CA SER A 119 5.41 0.98 -13.11
C SER A 119 6.74 0.22 -13.19
N ASP A 120 7.44 0.34 -14.32
CA ASP A 120 8.79 -0.23 -14.47
C ASP A 120 9.84 0.52 -13.65
N VAL A 121 9.61 1.80 -13.34
CA VAL A 121 10.45 2.58 -12.42
C VAL A 121 10.37 1.99 -11.02
N SER A 122 9.17 1.68 -10.54
CA SER A 122 8.95 0.99 -9.26
C SER A 122 9.69 -0.34 -9.20
N VAL A 123 9.50 -1.18 -10.22
CA VAL A 123 10.15 -2.51 -10.31
C VAL A 123 11.67 -2.41 -10.35
N THR A 124 12.20 -1.43 -11.08
CA THR A 124 13.64 -1.16 -11.13
C THR A 124 14.19 -0.77 -9.76
N ASN A 125 13.50 0.14 -9.06
CA ASN A 125 13.87 0.56 -7.71
C ASN A 125 13.83 -0.63 -6.74
N ALA A 126 12.76 -1.42 -6.74
CA ALA A 126 12.60 -2.60 -5.90
C ALA A 126 13.72 -3.63 -6.14
N THR A 127 14.04 -3.88 -7.41
CA THR A 127 15.11 -4.81 -7.80
C THR A 127 16.48 -4.31 -7.32
N ASN A 128 16.77 -3.02 -7.44
CA ASN A 128 18.04 -2.46 -6.97
C ASN A 128 18.11 -2.52 -5.44
N LEU A 129 17.05 -2.15 -4.74
CA LEU A 129 16.98 -2.19 -3.28
C LEU A 129 17.16 -3.64 -2.76
N SER A 130 16.55 -4.64 -3.41
CA SER A 130 16.73 -6.03 -3.00
C SER A 130 18.17 -6.53 -3.12
N ARG A 131 18.94 -6.02 -4.12
CA ARG A 131 20.37 -6.30 -4.26
C ARG A 131 21.18 -5.61 -3.17
N GLU A 132 20.90 -4.33 -2.90
CA GLU A 132 21.56 -3.57 -1.84
C GLU A 132 21.41 -4.21 -0.47
N LEU A 133 20.20 -4.77 -0.20
CA LEU A 133 19.88 -5.44 1.06
C LEU A 133 20.17 -6.95 1.06
N ALA A 134 20.85 -7.47 0.00
CA ALA A 134 21.29 -8.86 -0.12
C ALA A 134 20.15 -9.90 -0.01
N VAL A 135 18.96 -9.60 -0.53
CA VAL A 135 17.79 -10.51 -0.58
C VAL A 135 17.32 -10.78 -2.02
N SER A 136 18.08 -10.40 -3.03
CA SER A 136 17.69 -10.53 -4.44
C SER A 136 17.51 -11.98 -4.90
N GLU A 137 18.10 -12.95 -4.21
CA GLU A 137 17.91 -14.39 -4.52
C GLU A 137 16.53 -14.90 -4.09
N ILE A 138 15.87 -14.19 -3.16
CA ILE A 138 14.55 -14.54 -2.62
C ILE A 138 13.46 -13.68 -3.27
N CYS A 139 13.80 -12.44 -3.69
CA CYS A 139 12.86 -11.47 -4.22
C CYS A 139 12.85 -11.45 -5.75
N ASN A 140 11.67 -11.53 -6.36
CA ASN A 140 11.44 -11.40 -7.78
C ASN A 140 10.43 -10.29 -8.06
N PHE A 141 10.90 -9.11 -8.49
CA PHE A 141 10.07 -7.97 -8.84
C PHE A 141 9.86 -7.89 -10.35
N VAL A 142 8.58 -7.81 -10.78
CA VAL A 142 8.21 -7.87 -12.19
C VAL A 142 7.18 -6.80 -12.55
N GLN A 143 7.39 -6.11 -13.68
CA GLN A 143 6.36 -5.23 -14.24
C GLN A 143 5.18 -6.09 -14.72
N MET A 144 4.01 -5.87 -14.13
CA MET A 144 2.82 -6.65 -14.41
C MET A 144 1.55 -5.88 -14.05
N ASP A 145 0.48 -6.13 -14.79
CA ASP A 145 -0.85 -5.65 -14.44
C ASP A 145 -1.41 -6.48 -13.28
N ALA A 146 -1.56 -5.84 -12.13
CA ALA A 146 -2.05 -6.49 -10.91
C ALA A 146 -3.52 -6.96 -11.00
N GLU A 147 -4.27 -6.46 -11.98
CA GLU A 147 -5.65 -6.90 -12.29
C GLU A 147 -5.68 -8.16 -13.19
N ASN A 148 -4.54 -8.55 -13.78
CA ASN A 148 -4.43 -9.70 -14.69
C ASN A 148 -3.02 -10.30 -14.60
N MET A 149 -2.75 -11.03 -13.54
CA MET A 149 -1.43 -11.58 -13.26
C MET A 149 -1.18 -12.90 -14.00
N SER A 150 0.04 -13.10 -14.50
CA SER A 150 0.46 -14.33 -15.16
C SER A 150 0.87 -15.45 -14.20
N TYR A 151 0.49 -15.37 -12.92
CA TYR A 151 0.74 -16.42 -11.94
C TYR A 151 -0.33 -17.52 -12.00
N GLU A 152 0.09 -18.74 -11.62
CA GLU A 152 -0.79 -19.89 -11.46
C GLU A 152 -1.79 -19.68 -10.31
N ASP A 153 -2.91 -20.39 -10.37
CA ASP A 153 -3.89 -20.43 -9.28
C ASP A 153 -3.25 -21.05 -8.03
N ASN A 154 -3.68 -20.60 -6.85
CA ASN A 154 -3.24 -21.16 -5.57
C ASN A 154 -1.72 -21.12 -5.33
N LYS A 155 -1.02 -20.10 -5.82
CA LYS A 155 0.43 -19.98 -5.67
C LYS A 155 0.85 -19.41 -4.31
N PHE A 156 0.20 -18.35 -3.83
CA PHE A 156 0.67 -17.55 -2.71
C PHE A 156 0.05 -17.94 -1.37
N ASP A 157 0.87 -18.01 -0.34
CA ASP A 157 0.43 -18.19 1.06
C ASP A 157 -0.06 -16.86 1.66
N VAL A 158 0.57 -15.75 1.27
CA VAL A 158 0.20 -14.42 1.73
C VAL A 158 0.36 -13.40 0.60
N VAL A 159 -0.61 -12.51 0.49
CA VAL A 159 -0.58 -11.35 -0.40
C VAL A 159 -0.66 -10.10 0.48
N HIS A 160 0.18 -9.12 0.20
CA HIS A 160 0.19 -7.81 0.85
C HIS A 160 -0.17 -6.72 -0.15
N GLU A 161 -0.84 -5.69 0.34
CA GLU A 161 -1.15 -4.46 -0.39
C GLU A 161 -1.12 -3.25 0.55
N TYR A 162 -0.63 -2.12 0.05
CA TYR A 162 -0.66 -0.84 0.77
C TYR A 162 -1.04 0.31 -0.15
N GLY A 163 -2.26 0.83 0.03
CA GLY A 163 -2.73 2.04 -0.64
C GLY A 163 -2.86 1.92 -2.16
N ALA A 164 -3.19 0.73 -2.67
CA ALA A 164 -3.29 0.48 -4.11
C ALA A 164 -4.69 0.08 -4.58
N LEU A 165 -5.56 -0.44 -3.69
CA LEU A 165 -6.90 -0.88 -4.07
C LEU A 165 -7.78 0.25 -4.66
N HIS A 166 -7.50 1.49 -4.33
CA HIS A 166 -8.23 2.63 -4.89
C HIS A 166 -7.69 3.12 -6.26
N HIS A 167 -6.60 2.53 -6.75
CA HIS A 167 -6.05 2.79 -8.09
C HIS A 167 -6.52 1.78 -9.14
N VAL A 168 -7.15 0.68 -8.73
CA VAL A 168 -7.52 -0.46 -9.58
C VAL A 168 -9.02 -0.69 -9.66
N ASP A 169 -9.47 -1.56 -10.59
CA ASP A 169 -10.83 -2.09 -10.53
C ASP A 169 -10.92 -3.09 -9.38
N LEU A 170 -11.68 -2.72 -8.37
CA LEU A 170 -11.73 -3.42 -7.09
C LEU A 170 -12.29 -4.85 -7.23
N GLU A 171 -13.31 -5.06 -8.06
CA GLU A 171 -13.92 -6.40 -8.22
C GLU A 171 -13.03 -7.31 -9.05
N VAL A 172 -12.39 -6.79 -10.09
CA VAL A 172 -11.40 -7.53 -10.87
C VAL A 172 -10.22 -7.93 -9.99
N SER A 173 -9.70 -6.98 -9.19
CA SER A 173 -8.58 -7.21 -8.29
C SER A 173 -8.88 -8.24 -7.20
N TYR A 174 -10.05 -8.16 -6.55
CA TYR A 174 -10.43 -9.16 -5.56
C TYR A 174 -10.55 -10.56 -6.14
N LYS A 175 -11.10 -10.68 -7.36
CA LYS A 175 -11.17 -11.97 -8.08
C LYS A 175 -9.79 -12.51 -8.40
N GLU A 176 -8.90 -11.65 -8.90
CA GLU A 176 -7.56 -12.05 -9.32
C GLU A 176 -6.69 -12.44 -8.12
N VAL A 177 -6.74 -11.68 -7.03
CA VAL A 177 -6.02 -12.04 -5.80
C VAL A 177 -6.58 -13.34 -5.21
N ALA A 178 -7.92 -13.53 -5.21
CA ALA A 178 -8.51 -14.79 -4.76
C ALA A 178 -8.00 -15.98 -5.58
N ARG A 179 -7.88 -15.85 -6.90
CA ARG A 179 -7.37 -16.90 -7.81
C ARG A 179 -5.95 -17.33 -7.48
N VAL A 180 -5.05 -16.38 -7.25
CA VAL A 180 -3.62 -16.70 -7.02
C VAL A 180 -3.33 -17.08 -5.57
N LEU A 181 -4.24 -16.84 -4.64
CA LEU A 181 -4.10 -17.13 -3.22
C LEU A 181 -4.45 -18.60 -2.93
N LYS A 182 -3.65 -19.29 -2.10
CA LYS A 182 -3.95 -20.64 -1.62
C LYS A 182 -5.23 -20.63 -0.75
N ASP A 183 -5.89 -21.78 -0.61
CA ASP A 183 -7.13 -21.92 0.17
C ASP A 183 -7.01 -21.44 1.62
N ASP A 184 -5.86 -21.65 2.25
CA ASP A 184 -5.53 -21.17 3.61
C ASP A 184 -4.75 -19.86 3.64
N GLY A 185 -4.56 -19.25 2.48
CA GLY A 185 -3.81 -18.01 2.30
C GLY A 185 -4.56 -16.78 2.82
N LYS A 186 -3.84 -15.66 2.91
CA LYS A 186 -4.35 -14.38 3.40
C LYS A 186 -3.97 -13.23 2.50
N PHE A 187 -4.91 -12.32 2.28
CA PHE A 187 -4.64 -11.03 1.67
C PHE A 187 -4.76 -9.93 2.73
N ILE A 188 -3.65 -9.24 3.00
CA ILE A 188 -3.54 -8.18 4.01
C ILE A 188 -3.44 -6.84 3.31
N CYS A 189 -4.47 -6.00 3.47
CA CYS A 189 -4.54 -4.69 2.83
C CYS A 189 -4.53 -3.58 3.88
N THR A 190 -3.94 -2.44 3.53
CA THR A 190 -4.00 -1.23 4.35
C THR A 190 -4.43 -0.06 3.49
N GLU A 191 -5.62 0.46 3.73
CA GLU A 191 -6.25 1.43 2.86
C GLU A 191 -6.79 2.66 3.59
N ALA A 192 -6.70 3.80 2.92
CA ALA A 192 -7.32 5.03 3.37
C ALA A 192 -8.80 5.10 2.98
N LEU A 193 -9.68 5.50 3.91
CA LEU A 193 -11.13 5.54 3.69
C LEU A 193 -11.62 6.93 3.27
N ARG A 194 -12.76 6.93 2.51
CA ARG A 194 -13.31 8.17 1.93
C ARG A 194 -14.08 9.05 2.92
N HIS A 195 -14.72 8.46 3.94
CA HIS A 195 -15.75 9.15 4.72
C HIS A 195 -15.23 9.97 5.90
N ASN A 196 -13.91 10.00 6.16
CA ASN A 196 -13.36 10.90 7.17
C ASN A 196 -13.55 12.35 6.72
N PRO A 197 -14.31 13.19 7.45
CA PRO A 197 -14.65 14.53 6.98
C PRO A 197 -13.44 15.46 6.88
N PHE A 198 -12.47 15.29 7.80
CA PHE A 198 -11.25 16.08 7.82
C PHE A 198 -10.32 15.73 6.66
N ILE A 199 -10.11 14.44 6.42
CA ILE A 199 -9.30 13.95 5.30
C ILE A 199 -9.99 14.27 3.96
N HIS A 200 -11.30 14.15 3.88
CA HIS A 200 -12.04 14.53 2.67
C HIS A 200 -11.89 16.04 2.36
N TRP A 201 -11.98 16.90 3.37
CA TRP A 201 -11.72 18.34 3.21
C TRP A 201 -10.28 18.61 2.74
N TYR A 202 -9.28 17.93 3.30
CA TYR A 202 -7.88 18.03 2.87
C TYR A 202 -7.71 17.56 1.41
N ARG A 203 -8.26 16.41 1.05
CA ARG A 203 -8.19 15.85 -0.31
C ARG A 203 -8.74 16.83 -1.36
N LYS A 204 -9.83 17.50 -1.08
CA LYS A 204 -10.39 18.53 -1.99
C LYS A 204 -9.43 19.71 -2.26
N ARG A 205 -8.50 19.98 -1.36
CA ARG A 205 -7.49 21.05 -1.51
C ARG A 205 -6.18 20.58 -2.12
N SER A 206 -5.97 19.28 -2.20
CA SER A 206 -4.73 18.66 -2.69
C SER A 206 -5.00 17.72 -3.86
N MET A 207 -5.86 18.15 -4.79
CA MET A 207 -6.24 17.36 -5.97
C MET A 207 -5.06 17.04 -6.91
N HIS A 208 -4.04 17.93 -6.95
CA HIS A 208 -2.83 17.76 -7.75
C HIS A 208 -1.98 16.55 -7.33
N LEU A 209 -2.22 16.00 -6.14
CA LEU A 209 -1.51 14.81 -5.64
C LEU A 209 -2.11 13.48 -6.13
N ARG A 210 -3.18 13.51 -6.93
CA ARG A 210 -4.00 12.34 -7.23
C ARG A 210 -4.40 12.28 -8.69
N THR A 211 -4.62 11.05 -9.18
CA THR A 211 -5.34 10.86 -10.44
C THR A 211 -6.84 11.09 -10.24
N GLN A 212 -7.57 11.34 -11.32
CA GLN A 212 -9.03 11.46 -11.25
C GLN A 212 -9.66 10.15 -10.80
N TRP A 213 -9.14 9.02 -11.29
CA TRP A 213 -9.62 7.68 -10.89
C TRP A 213 -9.50 7.47 -9.38
N GLU A 214 -8.33 7.73 -8.79
CA GLU A 214 -8.10 7.62 -7.34
C GLU A 214 -9.16 8.38 -6.54
N VAL A 215 -9.43 9.64 -6.91
CA VAL A 215 -10.38 10.49 -6.17
C VAL A 215 -11.79 9.90 -6.14
N GLU A 216 -12.21 9.28 -7.23
CA GLU A 216 -13.55 8.68 -7.37
C GLU A 216 -13.65 7.32 -6.68
N HIS A 217 -12.54 6.57 -6.57
CA HIS A 217 -12.50 5.17 -6.13
C HIS A 217 -11.91 4.96 -4.73
N ILE A 218 -11.63 6.02 -3.96
CA ILE A 218 -11.22 5.86 -2.55
C ILE A 218 -12.24 5.01 -1.79
N LEU A 219 -11.78 3.98 -1.10
CA LEU A 219 -12.63 2.94 -0.51
C LEU A 219 -13.61 3.47 0.55
N SER A 220 -14.79 2.91 0.52
CA SER A 220 -15.77 2.98 1.61
C SER A 220 -15.84 1.63 2.33
N VAL A 221 -16.51 1.58 3.48
CA VAL A 221 -16.85 0.31 4.15
C VAL A 221 -17.68 -0.61 3.25
N HIS A 222 -18.52 -0.04 2.36
CA HIS A 222 -19.29 -0.81 1.40
C HIS A 222 -18.38 -1.49 0.36
N ASP A 223 -17.35 -0.79 -0.11
CA ASP A 223 -16.42 -1.33 -1.10
C ASP A 223 -15.58 -2.46 -0.52
N ILE A 224 -15.17 -2.36 0.75
CA ILE A 224 -14.51 -3.45 1.46
C ILE A 224 -15.41 -4.69 1.53
N ASN A 225 -16.71 -4.52 1.77
CA ASN A 225 -17.65 -5.63 1.85
C ASN A 225 -17.88 -6.35 0.50
N LYS A 226 -17.56 -5.74 -0.64
CA LYS A 226 -17.56 -6.43 -1.95
C LYS A 226 -16.61 -7.63 -1.97
N ALA A 227 -15.55 -7.61 -1.15
CA ALA A 227 -14.65 -8.74 -0.99
C ALA A 227 -15.37 -10.02 -0.54
N LEU A 228 -16.52 -9.94 0.16
CA LEU A 228 -17.32 -11.11 0.54
C LEU A 228 -17.85 -11.93 -0.66
N LYS A 229 -17.80 -11.37 -1.87
CA LYS A 229 -18.12 -12.12 -3.09
C LYS A 229 -17.02 -13.15 -3.42
N TYR A 230 -15.77 -12.83 -3.07
CA TYR A 230 -14.57 -13.59 -3.45
C TYR A 230 -13.86 -14.28 -2.27
N PHE A 231 -14.16 -13.87 -1.04
CA PHE A 231 -13.57 -14.41 0.18
C PHE A 231 -14.67 -14.76 1.19
N ASN A 232 -14.48 -15.85 1.93
CA ASN A 232 -15.42 -16.26 2.97
C ASN A 232 -15.24 -15.46 4.26
N LYS A 233 -14.03 -14.93 4.51
CA LYS A 233 -13.71 -14.17 5.71
C LYS A 233 -13.16 -12.80 5.37
N VAL A 234 -13.79 -11.76 5.93
CA VAL A 234 -13.37 -10.37 5.86
C VAL A 234 -13.29 -9.81 7.28
N LYS A 235 -12.08 -9.56 7.76
CA LYS A 235 -11.84 -8.91 9.05
C LYS A 235 -11.26 -7.53 8.81
N VAL A 236 -11.78 -6.52 9.53
CA VAL A 236 -11.35 -5.13 9.36
C VAL A 236 -11.12 -4.50 10.72
N ARG A 237 -9.98 -3.86 10.87
CA ARG A 237 -9.69 -2.96 11.99
C ARG A 237 -9.51 -1.53 11.48
N TYR A 238 -10.14 -0.60 12.17
CA TYR A 238 -10.21 0.81 11.78
C TYR A 238 -9.33 1.66 12.68
N PHE A 239 -8.70 2.71 12.10
CA PHE A 239 -7.70 3.53 12.77
C PHE A 239 -7.84 5.02 12.43
N HIS A 240 -7.30 5.87 13.30
CA HIS A 240 -7.01 7.28 13.03
C HIS A 240 -8.25 8.14 12.74
N LEU A 241 -9.20 8.19 13.67
CA LEU A 241 -10.28 9.18 13.68
C LEU A 241 -9.86 10.39 14.52
N PHE A 242 -9.69 10.21 15.85
CA PHE A 242 -9.27 11.26 16.76
C PHE A 242 -7.76 11.47 16.75
N ALA A 243 -6.97 10.45 16.44
CA ALA A 243 -5.52 10.54 16.29
C ALA A 243 -5.09 11.65 15.31
N LEU A 244 -5.90 11.97 14.29
CA LEU A 244 -5.67 13.10 13.38
C LEU A 244 -5.48 14.44 14.10
N ALA A 245 -6.08 14.63 15.28
CA ALA A 245 -5.93 15.85 16.08
C ALA A 245 -4.51 16.02 16.66
N ALA A 246 -3.69 14.98 16.70
CA ALA A 246 -2.32 15.07 17.16
C ALA A 246 -1.35 15.63 16.09
N ILE A 247 -1.69 15.56 14.81
CA ILE A 247 -0.80 15.95 13.69
C ILE A 247 -0.24 17.37 13.81
N PRO A 248 -1.01 18.43 14.20
CA PRO A 248 -0.47 19.76 14.38
C PRO A 248 0.68 19.83 15.40
N PHE A 249 0.70 18.90 16.34
CA PHE A 249 1.66 18.85 17.44
C PHE A 249 2.88 17.94 17.16
N ARG A 250 2.99 17.34 15.93
CA ARG A 250 4.00 16.32 15.60
C ARG A 250 5.46 16.72 15.85
N LYS A 251 5.74 18.03 15.84
CA LYS A 251 7.09 18.57 16.10
C LYS A 251 7.28 19.08 17.55
N THR A 252 6.39 18.70 18.48
CA THR A 252 6.43 19.14 19.87
C THR A 252 6.51 17.95 20.85
N PRO A 253 7.02 18.16 22.07
CA PRO A 253 7.09 17.09 23.09
C PRO A 253 5.71 16.53 23.50
N VAL A 254 4.62 17.29 23.27
CA VAL A 254 3.25 16.90 23.61
C VAL A 254 2.71 15.85 22.63
N PHE A 255 3.32 15.68 21.48
CA PHE A 255 2.83 14.83 20.41
C PHE A 255 2.61 13.37 20.85
N LYS A 256 3.64 12.71 21.37
CA LYS A 256 3.56 11.28 21.75
C LYS A 256 2.48 11.00 22.80
N PRO A 257 2.38 11.73 23.93
CA PRO A 257 1.33 11.49 24.91
C PRO A 257 -0.06 11.85 24.38
N LEU A 258 -0.19 12.88 23.56
CA LEU A 258 -1.46 13.26 22.92
C LEU A 258 -1.91 12.17 21.94
N LEU A 259 -1.01 11.69 21.07
CA LEU A 259 -1.30 10.63 20.12
C LEU A 259 -1.75 9.36 20.84
N ALA A 260 -1.04 8.92 21.88
CA ALA A 260 -1.42 7.75 22.66
C ALA A 260 -2.82 7.88 23.29
N CYS A 261 -3.17 9.06 23.82
CA CYS A 261 -4.50 9.32 24.35
C CYS A 261 -5.57 9.25 23.25
N MET A 262 -5.34 9.86 22.08
CA MET A 262 -6.28 9.83 20.95
C MET A 262 -6.45 8.44 20.37
N GLU A 263 -5.38 7.65 20.28
CA GLU A 263 -5.44 6.25 19.83
C GLU A 263 -6.20 5.34 20.80
N LEU A 264 -6.10 5.60 22.12
CA LEU A 264 -6.91 4.90 23.11
C LEU A 264 -8.41 5.18 22.89
N ILE A 265 -8.77 6.43 22.63
CA ILE A 265 -10.14 6.83 22.29
C ILE A 265 -10.58 6.13 20.99
N ASP A 266 -9.75 6.16 19.95
CA ASP A 266 -10.02 5.51 18.67
C ASP A 266 -10.26 3.99 18.84
N ASN A 267 -9.46 3.30 19.64
CA ASN A 267 -9.61 1.87 19.92
C ASN A 267 -10.97 1.50 20.55
N ILE A 268 -11.62 2.42 21.23
CA ILE A 268 -12.94 2.25 21.83
C ILE A 268 -14.04 2.63 20.83
N ILE A 269 -13.96 3.84 20.30
CA ILE A 269 -15.01 4.48 19.51
C ILE A 269 -15.18 3.83 18.13
N LEU A 270 -14.07 3.43 17.49
CA LEU A 270 -14.10 2.79 16.17
C LEU A 270 -14.66 1.34 16.18
N ARG A 271 -14.98 0.78 17.34
CA ARG A 271 -15.79 -0.45 17.44
C ARG A 271 -17.26 -0.23 17.12
N ILE A 272 -17.73 1.02 17.19
CA ILE A 272 -19.14 1.37 16.92
C ILE A 272 -19.35 1.41 15.39
N PRO A 273 -20.26 0.59 14.82
CA PRO A 273 -20.41 0.44 13.37
C PRO A 273 -20.69 1.74 12.60
N LEU A 274 -21.47 2.65 13.19
CA LEU A 274 -21.76 3.95 12.55
C LEU A 274 -20.58 4.91 12.56
N ILE A 275 -19.68 4.81 13.56
CA ILE A 275 -18.56 5.73 13.72
C ILE A 275 -17.33 5.25 12.96
N ARG A 276 -17.08 3.94 12.92
CA ARG A 276 -15.90 3.36 12.24
C ARG A 276 -15.75 3.78 10.77
N ARG A 277 -16.85 4.13 10.09
CA ARG A 277 -16.81 4.63 8.70
C ARG A 277 -16.05 5.94 8.55
N TRP A 278 -15.87 6.70 9.65
CA TRP A 278 -15.11 7.95 9.66
C TRP A 278 -13.63 7.75 10.02
N ALA A 279 -13.18 6.53 10.27
CA ALA A 279 -11.76 6.23 10.35
C ALA A 279 -11.03 6.74 9.10
N TRP A 280 -9.78 7.12 9.27
CA TRP A 280 -8.96 7.46 8.10
C TRP A 280 -8.38 6.22 7.43
N VAL A 281 -7.92 5.24 8.22
CA VAL A 281 -7.26 4.01 7.72
C VAL A 281 -8.02 2.78 8.18
N ALA A 282 -8.09 1.78 7.29
CA ALA A 282 -8.52 0.42 7.59
C ALA A 282 -7.39 -0.56 7.28
N VAL A 283 -7.12 -1.48 8.19
CA VAL A 283 -6.34 -2.69 7.91
C VAL A 283 -7.32 -3.84 7.74
N ILE A 284 -7.22 -4.54 6.63
CA ILE A 284 -8.17 -5.53 6.15
C ILE A 284 -7.45 -6.86 5.99
N GLU A 285 -7.98 -7.92 6.60
CA GLU A 285 -7.56 -9.31 6.37
C GLU A 285 -8.69 -10.02 5.62
N LEU A 286 -8.39 -10.45 4.40
CA LEU A 286 -9.26 -11.30 3.59
C LEU A 286 -8.67 -12.71 3.60
N SER A 287 -9.49 -13.73 3.80
CA SER A 287 -9.04 -15.12 3.80
C SER A 287 -10.13 -16.09 3.36
N GLU A 288 -9.73 -17.34 3.11
CA GLU A 288 -10.61 -18.37 2.56
C GLU A 288 -11.17 -17.93 1.20
N PRO A 289 -10.32 -17.81 0.15
CA PRO A 289 -10.76 -17.44 -1.18
C PRO A 289 -11.82 -18.43 -1.69
N LYS A 290 -12.74 -17.92 -2.52
CA LYS A 290 -13.78 -18.71 -3.19
C LYS A 290 -13.31 -19.00 -4.61
N ASN A 291 -12.61 -20.09 -4.76
CA ASN A 291 -12.16 -20.60 -6.05
C ASN A 291 -13.27 -21.32 -6.80
#